data_b355188b347d429635902ad09054fa33
#
_entry.id   b355188b347d429635902ad09054fa33
#
_cell.length_a   1.000
_cell.length_b   1.000
_cell.length_c   1.000
_cell.angle_alpha   90.00
_cell.angle_beta   90.00
_cell.angle_gamma   90.00
#
_symmetry.space_group_name_H-M   'P 1'
#
loop_
_entity.id
_entity.type
_entity.pdbx_description
1 polymer ?
#
loop_
_entity_poly.entity_id
_entity_poly.type
_entity_poly.pdbx_seq_one_letter_code
_entity_poly.pdbx_strand_id
1 'polypeptide(L)'
;MKIALLGYGKMGKVIERIALERGHEIVLRKDEFNTYDGLSTADVAIDFSVPSAAVNNISAAFNANVPVVSGTTGWLEHYDEMIALCNEKKGGFISSSNFSLGVNIFFGLNEYLAKIMNQFDSYKVSMEEIHHIHKLDAPSGTAISLAQGVIQNSNYDEWTLEDAKNDQIHIEAKRIGEVPGTHTVNYDSAIDSIEIKHTAHNREGFALGAVIAAEWLAGKQGIFTMKDVLNLQ
;
A
#
# COMPACT_ATOMS: atom_id res chain seq x y z
N MET A 1 -20.13 3.54 -10.46
CA MET A 1 -20.45 3.68 -9.04
C MET A 1 -20.23 5.11 -8.57
N LYS A 2 -20.80 5.47 -7.43
CA LYS A 2 -20.66 6.78 -6.78
C LYS A 2 -19.55 6.72 -5.73
N ILE A 3 -18.57 7.60 -5.83
CA ILE A 3 -17.40 7.63 -4.96
C ILE A 3 -17.40 8.93 -4.13
N ALA A 4 -17.17 8.81 -2.82
CA ALA A 4 -16.84 9.94 -1.96
C ALA A 4 -15.33 10.01 -1.77
N LEU A 5 -14.73 11.17 -2.05
CA LEU A 5 -13.32 11.44 -1.78
C LEU A 5 -13.19 12.16 -0.43
N LEU A 6 -12.56 11.51 0.53
CA LEU A 6 -12.27 12.02 1.86
C LEU A 6 -10.78 12.44 1.89
N GLY A 7 -10.54 13.71 1.66
CA GLY A 7 -9.22 14.29 1.38
C GLY A 7 -9.08 14.70 -0.08
N TYR A 8 -9.22 16.00 -0.36
CA TYR A 8 -9.19 16.53 -1.73
C TYR A 8 -7.92 17.37 -2.00
N GLY A 9 -6.78 16.84 -1.54
CA GLY A 9 -5.45 17.37 -1.83
C GLY A 9 -4.88 16.89 -3.18
N LYS A 10 -3.54 16.83 -3.28
CA LYS A 10 -2.85 16.36 -4.51
C LYS A 10 -3.31 14.96 -4.93
N MET A 11 -3.34 13.99 -4.00
CA MET A 11 -3.77 12.63 -4.30
C MET A 11 -5.26 12.54 -4.62
N GLY A 12 -6.13 13.22 -3.87
CA GLY A 12 -7.57 13.22 -4.13
C GLY A 12 -7.92 13.67 -5.56
N LYS A 13 -7.21 14.69 -6.09
CA LYS A 13 -7.39 15.16 -7.48
C LYS A 13 -6.94 14.12 -8.53
N VAL A 14 -5.88 13.36 -8.26
CA VAL A 14 -5.43 12.28 -9.16
C VAL A 14 -6.41 11.12 -9.11
N ILE A 15 -6.88 10.76 -7.91
CA ILE A 15 -7.90 9.71 -7.71
C ILE A 15 -9.20 10.08 -8.45
N GLU A 16 -9.66 11.34 -8.34
CA GLU A 16 -10.84 11.83 -9.08
C GLU A 16 -10.67 11.63 -10.58
N ARG A 17 -9.57 12.13 -11.16
CA ARG A 17 -9.33 12.00 -12.59
C ARG A 17 -9.42 10.55 -13.04
N ILE A 18 -8.73 9.64 -12.34
CA ILE A 18 -8.72 8.21 -12.67
C ILE A 18 -10.12 7.60 -12.48
N ALA A 19 -10.84 7.96 -11.42
CA ALA A 19 -12.20 7.48 -11.19
C ALA A 19 -13.17 7.92 -12.31
N LEU A 20 -13.09 9.18 -12.74
CA LEU A 20 -13.90 9.70 -13.86
C LEU A 20 -13.54 9.02 -15.19
N GLU A 21 -12.25 8.83 -15.49
CA GLU A 21 -11.77 8.10 -16.68
C GLU A 21 -12.29 6.64 -16.69
N ARG A 22 -12.51 6.03 -15.52
CA ARG A 22 -13.09 4.69 -15.37
C ARG A 22 -14.62 4.67 -15.32
N GLY A 23 -15.28 5.82 -15.53
CA GLY A 23 -16.74 5.92 -15.63
C GLY A 23 -17.46 6.00 -14.27
N HIS A 24 -16.77 6.41 -13.20
CA HIS A 24 -17.37 6.63 -11.88
C HIS A 24 -17.85 8.08 -11.72
N GLU A 25 -18.75 8.31 -10.78
CA GLU A 25 -19.26 9.60 -10.38
C GLU A 25 -18.68 10.01 -9.02
N ILE A 26 -18.20 11.25 -8.87
CA ILE A 26 -17.75 11.77 -7.58
C ILE A 26 -18.89 12.58 -6.94
N VAL A 27 -19.43 12.05 -5.85
CA VAL A 27 -20.58 12.66 -5.13
C VAL A 27 -20.14 13.55 -3.97
N LEU A 28 -18.92 13.38 -3.47
CA LEU A 28 -18.35 14.22 -2.40
C LEU A 28 -16.85 14.42 -2.64
N ARG A 29 -16.39 15.67 -2.43
CA ARG A 29 -14.98 16.06 -2.37
C ARG A 29 -14.74 16.72 -1.03
N LYS A 30 -14.43 15.93 0.00
CA LYS A 30 -14.21 16.40 1.37
C LYS A 30 -12.84 17.02 1.53
N ASP A 31 -12.80 18.27 1.98
CA ASP A 31 -11.60 18.97 2.44
C ASP A 31 -11.80 19.52 3.87
N GLU A 32 -10.95 20.41 4.34
CA GLU A 32 -11.05 20.98 5.68
C GLU A 32 -12.20 21.97 5.84
N PHE A 33 -12.76 22.50 4.73
CA PHE A 33 -13.75 23.60 4.75
C PHE A 33 -15.20 23.15 4.58
N ASN A 34 -15.45 21.92 4.13
CA ASN A 34 -16.80 21.43 3.85
C ASN A 34 -17.25 20.31 4.81
N THR A 35 -18.54 19.99 4.73
CA THR A 35 -19.20 18.95 5.53
C THR A 35 -19.13 17.58 4.86
N TYR A 36 -19.79 16.57 5.43
CA TYR A 36 -19.97 15.23 4.82
C TYR A 36 -21.26 15.12 4.00
N ASP A 37 -21.83 16.26 3.58
CA ASP A 37 -23.05 16.25 2.77
C ASP A 37 -22.86 15.49 1.47
N GLY A 38 -23.73 14.53 1.19
CA GLY A 38 -23.63 13.63 0.05
C GLY A 38 -22.92 12.29 0.35
N LEU A 39 -22.22 12.14 1.48
CA LEU A 39 -21.49 10.91 1.81
C LEU A 39 -22.40 9.67 1.78
N SER A 40 -23.59 9.76 2.36
CA SER A 40 -24.55 8.65 2.40
C SER A 40 -25.10 8.21 1.04
N THR A 41 -24.80 8.94 -0.03
CA THR A 41 -25.19 8.57 -1.41
C THR A 41 -24.07 7.82 -2.14
N ALA A 42 -22.89 7.70 -1.53
CA ALA A 42 -21.76 7.02 -2.12
C ALA A 42 -21.87 5.49 -1.99
N ASP A 43 -21.39 4.77 -2.99
CA ASP A 43 -21.22 3.32 -2.94
C ASP A 43 -19.96 2.91 -2.18
N VAL A 44 -18.95 3.81 -2.14
CA VAL A 44 -17.66 3.63 -1.46
C VAL A 44 -17.00 4.98 -1.20
N ALA A 45 -16.25 5.09 -0.11
CA ALA A 45 -15.40 6.23 0.19
C ALA A 45 -13.91 5.89 0.02
N ILE A 46 -13.14 6.86 -0.49
CA ILE A 46 -11.67 6.76 -0.59
C ILE A 46 -11.07 7.88 0.25
N ASP A 47 -10.36 7.51 1.33
CA ASP A 47 -9.69 8.44 2.25
C ASP A 47 -8.18 8.54 1.93
N PHE A 48 -7.78 9.70 1.42
CA PHE A 48 -6.39 10.14 1.26
C PHE A 48 -6.25 11.56 1.80
N SER A 49 -6.31 11.66 3.11
CA SER A 49 -6.33 12.92 3.85
C SER A 49 -5.03 13.15 4.65
N VAL A 50 -5.16 13.73 5.82
CA VAL A 50 -4.07 13.92 6.79
C VAL A 50 -4.32 13.04 8.03
N PRO A 51 -3.28 12.68 8.80
CA PRO A 51 -3.41 11.78 9.96
C PRO A 51 -4.51 12.22 10.94
N SER A 52 -4.59 13.53 11.23
CA SER A 52 -5.58 14.09 12.16
C SER A 52 -7.03 14.04 11.67
N ALA A 53 -7.26 13.84 10.37
CA ALA A 53 -8.60 13.75 9.79
C ALA A 53 -9.07 12.31 9.53
N ALA A 54 -8.14 11.36 9.43
CA ALA A 54 -8.42 9.99 9.00
C ALA A 54 -9.49 9.29 9.86
N VAL A 55 -9.35 9.32 11.18
CA VAL A 55 -10.28 8.68 12.11
C VAL A 55 -11.69 9.25 11.94
N ASN A 56 -11.83 10.57 11.82
CA ASN A 56 -13.12 11.24 11.62
C ASN A 56 -13.73 10.88 10.26
N ASN A 57 -12.92 10.86 9.21
CA ASN A 57 -13.35 10.49 7.85
C ASN A 57 -13.88 9.05 7.79
N ILE A 58 -13.09 8.11 8.32
CA ILE A 58 -13.42 6.68 8.36
C ILE A 58 -14.68 6.46 9.19
N SER A 59 -14.77 7.06 10.39
CA SER A 59 -15.94 6.96 11.26
C SER A 59 -17.20 7.53 10.61
N ALA A 60 -17.08 8.68 9.93
CA ALA A 60 -18.21 9.30 9.22
C ALA A 60 -18.74 8.37 8.11
N ALA A 61 -17.84 7.73 7.36
CA ALA A 61 -18.24 6.79 6.31
C ALA A 61 -18.94 5.56 6.88
N PHE A 62 -18.40 4.92 7.93
CA PHE A 62 -19.06 3.77 8.58
C PHE A 62 -20.42 4.15 9.17
N ASN A 63 -20.55 5.33 9.79
CA ASN A 63 -21.83 5.81 10.29
C ASN A 63 -22.85 6.12 9.18
N ALA A 64 -22.38 6.42 7.97
CA ALA A 64 -23.20 6.56 6.77
C ALA A 64 -23.47 5.22 6.05
N ASN A 65 -22.99 4.08 6.57
CA ASN A 65 -23.02 2.75 5.96
C ASN A 65 -22.29 2.69 4.60
N VAL A 66 -21.21 3.45 4.46
CA VAL A 66 -20.38 3.50 3.25
C VAL A 66 -19.05 2.78 3.53
N PRO A 67 -18.68 1.76 2.73
CA PRO A 67 -17.39 1.08 2.85
C PRO A 67 -16.23 2.04 2.54
N VAL A 68 -15.04 1.79 3.13
CA VAL A 68 -13.91 2.72 3.09
C VAL A 68 -12.62 2.06 2.62
N VAL A 69 -11.95 2.72 1.68
CA VAL A 69 -10.55 2.49 1.31
C VAL A 69 -9.73 3.63 1.87
N SER A 70 -8.82 3.38 2.82
CA SER A 70 -7.96 4.41 3.42
C SER A 70 -6.49 4.19 3.09
N GLY A 71 -5.90 5.21 2.44
CA GLY A 71 -4.46 5.31 2.17
C GLY A 71 -3.76 6.38 3.03
N THR A 72 -4.48 7.02 3.95
CA THR A 72 -3.88 7.93 4.92
C THR A 72 -3.02 7.14 5.90
N THR A 73 -1.84 7.63 6.21
CA THR A 73 -0.90 7.06 7.18
C THR A 73 -0.83 7.89 8.45
N GLY A 74 -0.17 7.37 9.50
CA GLY A 74 0.07 8.12 10.75
C GLY A 74 -1.14 8.23 11.69
N TRP A 75 -2.13 7.32 11.57
CA TRP A 75 -3.30 7.23 12.44
C TRP A 75 -3.51 5.81 13.01
N LEU A 76 -2.59 4.90 12.76
CA LEU A 76 -2.74 3.47 13.08
C LEU A 76 -2.82 3.17 14.59
N GLU A 77 -2.52 4.10 15.47
CA GLU A 77 -2.80 3.99 16.91
C GLU A 77 -4.31 3.81 17.20
N HIS A 78 -5.18 4.26 16.29
CA HIS A 78 -6.64 4.10 16.34
C HIS A 78 -7.16 2.96 15.45
N TYR A 79 -6.28 2.12 14.89
CA TYR A 79 -6.68 1.07 13.94
C TYR A 79 -7.70 0.11 14.53
N ASP A 80 -7.47 -0.39 15.73
CA ASP A 80 -8.37 -1.34 16.41
C ASP A 80 -9.74 -0.73 16.71
N GLU A 81 -9.79 0.58 17.01
CA GLU A 81 -11.04 1.33 17.17
C GLU A 81 -11.85 1.34 15.87
N MET A 82 -11.19 1.60 14.73
CA MET A 82 -11.85 1.61 13.42
C MET A 82 -12.29 0.22 12.98
N ILE A 83 -11.53 -0.83 13.31
CA ILE A 83 -11.94 -2.23 13.11
C ILE A 83 -13.20 -2.54 13.93
N ALA A 84 -13.24 -2.17 15.19
CA ALA A 84 -14.41 -2.39 16.05
C ALA A 84 -15.65 -1.68 15.51
N LEU A 85 -15.51 -0.42 15.09
CA LEU A 85 -16.59 0.36 14.49
C LEU A 85 -17.04 -0.23 13.14
N CYS A 86 -16.11 -0.65 12.29
CA CYS A 86 -16.42 -1.33 11.03
C CYS A 86 -17.27 -2.58 11.25
N ASN A 87 -16.89 -3.41 12.23
CA ASN A 87 -17.62 -4.63 12.58
C ASN A 87 -19.02 -4.33 13.16
N GLU A 88 -19.13 -3.31 14.06
CA GLU A 88 -20.41 -2.85 14.62
C GLU A 88 -21.37 -2.42 13.50
N LYS A 89 -20.88 -1.64 12.55
CA LYS A 89 -21.65 -1.12 11.42
C LYS A 89 -21.82 -2.12 10.27
N LYS A 90 -21.22 -3.31 10.37
CA LYS A 90 -21.14 -4.30 9.26
C LYS A 90 -20.60 -3.66 7.97
N GLY A 91 -19.60 -2.79 8.12
CA GLY A 91 -18.97 -2.06 7.03
C GLY A 91 -17.98 -2.90 6.24
N GLY A 92 -17.47 -2.32 5.16
CA GLY A 92 -16.33 -2.84 4.41
C GLY A 92 -15.12 -1.93 4.58
N PHE A 93 -13.93 -2.48 4.83
CA PHE A 93 -12.74 -1.68 5.08
C PHE A 93 -11.48 -2.26 4.44
N ILE A 94 -10.72 -1.39 3.78
CA ILE A 94 -9.34 -1.64 3.36
C ILE A 94 -8.48 -0.46 3.83
N SER A 95 -7.46 -0.75 4.65
CA SER A 95 -6.41 0.22 4.98
C SER A 95 -5.06 -0.29 4.49
N SER A 96 -4.32 0.55 3.78
CA SER A 96 -2.99 0.21 3.30
C SER A 96 -2.09 1.43 3.21
N SER A 97 -0.84 1.28 3.59
CA SER A 97 0.19 2.31 3.38
C SER A 97 0.64 2.41 1.92
N ASN A 98 0.29 1.40 1.09
CA ASN A 98 0.68 1.36 -0.31
C ASN A 98 -0.41 0.68 -1.17
N PHE A 99 -1.08 1.45 -2.03
CA PHE A 99 -2.09 0.96 -2.97
C PHE A 99 -1.54 0.65 -4.37
N SER A 100 -0.26 0.88 -4.65
CA SER A 100 0.29 0.56 -5.98
C SER A 100 0.11 -0.92 -6.31
N LEU A 101 -0.59 -1.21 -7.41
CA LEU A 101 -0.81 -2.58 -7.88
C LEU A 101 0.52 -3.28 -8.12
N GLY A 102 1.45 -2.60 -8.82
CA GLY A 102 2.77 -3.16 -9.12
C GLY A 102 3.56 -3.51 -7.86
N VAL A 103 3.52 -2.64 -6.82
CA VAL A 103 4.19 -2.91 -5.54
C VAL A 103 3.56 -4.08 -4.80
N ASN A 104 2.22 -4.16 -4.77
CA ASN A 104 1.54 -5.27 -4.08
C ASN A 104 1.73 -6.61 -4.80
N ILE A 105 1.71 -6.63 -6.13
CA ILE A 105 2.08 -7.81 -6.93
C ILE A 105 3.54 -8.20 -6.65
N PHE A 106 4.43 -7.22 -6.58
CA PHE A 106 5.84 -7.43 -6.27
C PHE A 106 6.05 -8.03 -4.88
N PHE A 107 5.29 -7.58 -3.86
CA PHE A 107 5.30 -8.22 -2.54
C PHE A 107 4.89 -9.69 -2.60
N GLY A 108 3.78 -10.01 -3.28
CA GLY A 108 3.33 -11.40 -3.43
C GLY A 108 4.35 -12.28 -4.15
N LEU A 109 4.95 -11.76 -5.24
CA LEU A 109 6.00 -12.45 -5.98
C LEU A 109 7.26 -12.66 -5.13
N ASN A 110 7.66 -11.67 -4.34
CA ASN A 110 8.78 -11.74 -3.42
C ASN A 110 8.58 -12.81 -2.34
N GLU A 111 7.41 -12.84 -1.71
CA GLU A 111 7.06 -13.87 -0.71
C GLU A 111 7.07 -15.28 -1.32
N TYR A 112 6.51 -15.44 -2.51
CA TYR A 112 6.50 -16.73 -3.23
C TYR A 112 7.92 -17.18 -3.60
N LEU A 113 8.73 -16.25 -4.14
CA LEU A 113 10.12 -16.55 -4.50
C LEU A 113 10.94 -16.92 -3.25
N ALA A 114 10.77 -16.19 -2.13
CA ALA A 114 11.45 -16.49 -0.89
C ALA A 114 11.17 -17.91 -0.38
N LYS A 115 9.91 -18.38 -0.45
CA LYS A 115 9.53 -19.76 -0.10
C LYS A 115 10.27 -20.80 -0.95
N ILE A 116 10.42 -20.55 -2.25
CA ILE A 116 11.14 -21.46 -3.16
C ILE A 116 12.62 -21.44 -2.83
N MET A 117 13.20 -20.25 -2.73
CA MET A 117 14.65 -20.08 -2.56
C MET A 117 15.17 -20.54 -1.21
N ASN A 118 14.34 -20.57 -0.18
CA ASN A 118 14.68 -21.09 1.15
C ASN A 118 15.10 -22.58 1.15
N GLN A 119 14.86 -23.29 0.06
CA GLN A 119 15.29 -24.69 -0.11
C GLN A 119 16.71 -24.82 -0.67
N PHE A 120 17.38 -23.73 -1.02
CA PHE A 120 18.65 -23.71 -1.74
C PHE A 120 19.67 -22.79 -1.05
N ASP A 121 20.44 -23.33 -0.11
CA ASP A 121 21.42 -22.59 0.72
C ASP A 121 22.55 -21.94 -0.09
N SER A 122 22.74 -22.36 -1.36
CA SER A 122 23.74 -21.79 -2.26
C SER A 122 23.41 -20.37 -2.73
N TYR A 123 22.14 -19.97 -2.67
CA TYR A 123 21.73 -18.60 -3.02
C TYR A 123 21.72 -17.71 -1.79
N LYS A 124 22.25 -16.49 -1.97
CA LYS A 124 22.21 -15.44 -0.95
C LYS A 124 21.31 -14.31 -1.44
N VAL A 125 20.41 -13.85 -0.55
CA VAL A 125 19.53 -12.74 -0.88
C VAL A 125 20.18 -11.41 -0.52
N SER A 126 19.98 -10.43 -1.39
CA SER A 126 20.29 -9.02 -1.16
C SER A 126 19.22 -8.13 -1.79
N MET A 127 19.16 -6.88 -1.36
CA MET A 127 18.18 -5.93 -1.87
C MET A 127 18.84 -4.61 -2.21
N GLU A 128 18.28 -3.92 -3.22
CA GLU A 128 18.62 -2.54 -3.55
C GLU A 128 17.34 -1.70 -3.60
N GLU A 129 17.40 -0.49 -3.05
CA GLU A 129 16.36 0.49 -3.26
C GLU A 129 16.95 1.82 -3.73
N ILE A 130 16.30 2.47 -4.70
CA ILE A 130 16.73 3.76 -5.26
C ILE A 130 15.58 4.74 -5.18
N HIS A 131 15.78 5.90 -4.55
CA HIS A 131 14.83 7.01 -4.48
C HIS A 131 15.51 8.34 -4.76
N HIS A 132 14.67 9.37 -4.91
CA HIS A 132 15.15 10.76 -5.10
C HIS A 132 15.94 11.26 -3.89
N ILE A 133 16.80 12.27 -4.12
CA ILE A 133 17.71 12.83 -3.13
C ILE A 133 17.00 13.48 -1.92
N HIS A 134 15.72 13.83 -2.04
CA HIS A 134 14.92 14.45 -0.97
C HIS A 134 14.24 13.44 -0.03
N LYS A 135 14.41 12.11 -0.26
CA LYS A 135 13.85 11.09 0.62
C LYS A 135 14.75 10.94 1.86
N LEU A 136 14.15 11.19 3.04
CA LEU A 136 14.91 11.25 4.31
C LEU A 136 15.07 9.87 4.96
N ASP A 137 14.04 9.03 4.90
CA ASP A 137 14.06 7.68 5.50
C ASP A 137 14.90 6.72 4.65
N ALA A 138 15.71 5.90 5.31
CA ALA A 138 16.47 4.79 4.73
C ALA A 138 16.52 3.62 5.74
N PRO A 139 16.19 2.39 5.33
CA PRO A 139 15.60 2.06 4.04
C PRO A 139 14.15 2.54 3.95
N SER A 140 13.58 2.55 2.72
CA SER A 140 12.17 2.89 2.51
C SER A 140 11.23 1.88 3.13
N GLY A 141 10.00 2.30 3.47
CA GLY A 141 8.97 1.39 3.97
C GLY A 141 8.69 0.20 3.04
N THR A 142 8.78 0.40 1.71
CA THR A 142 8.66 -0.70 0.73
C THR A 142 9.82 -1.69 0.83
N ALA A 143 11.06 -1.22 0.99
CA ALA A 143 12.22 -2.09 1.16
C ALA A 143 12.12 -2.90 2.47
N ILE A 144 11.67 -2.27 3.56
CA ILE A 144 11.41 -2.96 4.84
C ILE A 144 10.35 -4.05 4.66
N SER A 145 9.24 -3.75 3.96
CA SER A 145 8.18 -4.75 3.71
C SER A 145 8.67 -5.92 2.85
N LEU A 146 9.52 -5.66 1.85
CA LEU A 146 10.15 -6.71 1.04
C LEU A 146 11.06 -7.61 1.90
N ALA A 147 11.92 -7.00 2.74
CA ALA A 147 12.79 -7.75 3.63
C ALA A 147 12.00 -8.58 4.64
N GLN A 148 10.95 -8.03 5.23
CA GLN A 148 10.04 -8.77 6.12
C GLN A 148 9.36 -9.94 5.41
N GLY A 149 8.95 -9.75 4.13
CA GLY A 149 8.39 -10.83 3.32
C GLY A 149 9.38 -11.98 3.08
N VAL A 150 10.67 -11.69 2.91
CA VAL A 150 11.72 -12.71 2.83
C VAL A 150 11.94 -13.38 4.19
N ILE A 151 12.11 -12.60 5.27
CA ILE A 151 12.34 -13.11 6.63
C ILE A 151 11.23 -14.07 7.06
N GLN A 152 9.97 -13.72 6.82
CA GLN A 152 8.82 -14.57 7.18
C GLN A 152 8.75 -15.89 6.41
N ASN A 153 9.46 -16.02 5.29
CA ASN A 153 9.41 -17.16 4.39
C ASN A 153 10.77 -17.85 4.19
N SER A 154 11.76 -17.55 5.03
CA SER A 154 13.13 -18.07 4.93
C SER A 154 13.80 -18.19 6.30
N ASN A 155 15.08 -18.57 6.31
CA ASN A 155 15.91 -18.68 7.49
C ASN A 155 16.70 -17.39 7.81
N TYR A 156 16.38 -16.27 7.19
CA TYR A 156 16.92 -14.96 7.57
C TYR A 156 16.17 -14.41 8.76
N ASP A 157 16.91 -13.76 9.69
CA ASP A 157 16.32 -13.25 10.94
C ASP A 157 16.08 -11.73 10.90
N GLU A 158 16.93 -10.99 10.19
CA GLU A 158 16.86 -9.53 10.14
C GLU A 158 17.44 -8.95 8.83
N TRP A 159 17.32 -7.66 8.66
CA TRP A 159 17.97 -6.90 7.59
C TRP A 159 18.94 -5.85 8.15
N THR A 160 19.88 -5.41 7.34
CA THR A 160 20.86 -4.36 7.68
C THR A 160 21.18 -3.46 6.49
N LEU A 161 21.58 -2.21 6.77
CA LEU A 161 22.17 -1.29 5.79
C LEU A 161 23.70 -1.39 5.71
N GLU A 162 24.29 -2.13 6.64
CA GLU A 162 25.75 -2.36 6.72
C GLU A 162 26.11 -3.73 6.12
N ASP A 163 27.37 -4.12 6.23
CA ASP A 163 27.84 -5.45 5.81
C ASP A 163 27.03 -6.56 6.54
N ALA A 164 26.31 -7.34 5.77
CA ALA A 164 25.43 -8.38 6.30
C ALA A 164 26.19 -9.61 6.80
N LYS A 165 25.78 -10.17 7.92
CA LYS A 165 26.15 -11.50 8.38
C LYS A 165 25.33 -12.56 7.66
N ASN A 166 25.62 -13.85 7.91
CA ASN A 166 24.99 -14.96 7.19
C ASN A 166 23.47 -15.05 7.32
N ASP A 167 22.90 -14.55 8.43
CA ASP A 167 21.50 -14.54 8.79
C ASP A 167 20.79 -13.19 8.53
N GLN A 168 21.51 -12.23 7.92
CA GLN A 168 21.04 -10.88 7.66
C GLN A 168 20.89 -10.63 6.16
N ILE A 169 19.85 -9.88 5.79
CA ILE A 169 19.62 -9.38 4.43
C ILE A 169 20.26 -8.02 4.30
N HIS A 170 21.24 -7.85 3.40
CA HIS A 170 21.76 -6.53 3.07
C HIS A 170 20.77 -5.74 2.23
N ILE A 171 20.48 -4.50 2.60
CA ILE A 171 19.69 -3.54 1.82
C ILE A 171 20.59 -2.37 1.45
N GLU A 172 20.92 -2.22 0.16
CA GLU A 172 21.61 -1.05 -0.35
C GLU A 172 20.60 0.07 -0.65
N ALA A 173 20.65 1.18 0.09
CA ALA A 173 19.74 2.31 -0.07
C ALA A 173 20.41 3.46 -0.81
N LYS A 174 20.03 3.70 -2.07
CA LYS A 174 20.57 4.76 -2.93
C LYS A 174 19.65 5.97 -3.01
N ARG A 175 20.25 7.17 -3.12
CA ARG A 175 19.55 8.45 -3.32
C ARG A 175 20.08 9.09 -4.60
N ILE A 176 19.27 9.06 -5.69
CA ILE A 176 19.72 9.43 -7.04
C ILE A 176 18.67 10.33 -7.70
N GLY A 177 19.04 11.57 -8.01
CA GLY A 177 18.23 12.51 -8.80
C GLY A 177 16.78 12.61 -8.32
N GLU A 178 15.83 12.42 -9.23
CA GLU A 178 14.39 12.49 -8.98
C GLU A 178 13.69 11.12 -9.11
N VAL A 179 14.41 10.02 -8.91
CA VAL A 179 13.88 8.65 -9.04
C VAL A 179 12.68 8.47 -8.09
N PRO A 180 11.49 8.14 -8.60
CA PRO A 180 10.28 7.99 -7.76
C PRO A 180 10.36 6.81 -6.79
N GLY A 181 11.03 5.75 -7.21
CA GLY A 181 11.27 4.54 -6.41
C GLY A 181 11.55 3.32 -7.30
N THR A 182 12.66 2.67 -7.06
CA THR A 182 13.01 1.37 -7.65
C THR A 182 13.39 0.43 -6.53
N HIS A 183 12.93 -0.79 -6.57
CA HIS A 183 13.27 -1.83 -5.60
C HIS A 183 13.64 -3.10 -6.34
N THR A 184 14.76 -3.69 -5.96
CA THR A 184 15.28 -4.93 -6.52
C THR A 184 15.50 -5.92 -5.39
N VAL A 185 15.09 -7.17 -5.59
CA VAL A 185 15.46 -8.32 -4.75
C VAL A 185 16.26 -9.26 -5.60
N ASN A 186 17.46 -9.58 -5.18
CA ASN A 186 18.40 -10.43 -5.87
C ASN A 186 18.74 -11.67 -5.05
N TYR A 187 18.71 -12.84 -5.68
CA TYR A 187 19.20 -14.10 -5.15
C TYR A 187 20.40 -14.52 -5.99
N ASP A 188 21.57 -14.52 -5.40
CA ASP A 188 22.86 -14.74 -6.09
C ASP A 188 23.55 -15.99 -5.61
N SER A 189 24.15 -16.74 -6.54
CA SER A 189 24.95 -17.94 -6.30
C SER A 189 26.24 -17.90 -7.14
N ALA A 190 27.13 -18.86 -6.94
CA ALA A 190 28.33 -19.02 -7.76
C ALA A 190 28.02 -19.43 -9.23
N ILE A 191 26.77 -19.81 -9.53
CA ILE A 191 26.39 -20.36 -10.85
C ILE A 191 25.58 -19.32 -11.63
N ASP A 192 24.58 -18.71 -11.00
CA ASP A 192 23.64 -17.77 -11.61
C ASP A 192 22.97 -16.87 -10.58
N SER A 193 22.19 -15.91 -11.06
CA SER A 193 21.43 -14.98 -10.23
C SER A 193 19.98 -14.92 -10.70
N ILE A 194 19.06 -14.76 -9.74
CA ILE A 194 17.65 -14.46 -10.00
C ILE A 194 17.34 -13.06 -9.44
N GLU A 195 16.90 -12.16 -10.31
CA GLU A 195 16.51 -10.79 -9.93
C GLU A 195 15.03 -10.56 -10.19
N ILE A 196 14.32 -10.01 -9.21
CA ILE A 196 13.00 -9.42 -9.40
C ILE A 196 13.07 -7.93 -9.10
N LYS A 197 12.43 -7.10 -9.94
CA LYS A 197 12.55 -5.66 -9.88
C LYS A 197 11.23 -4.95 -10.15
N HIS A 198 10.94 -3.95 -9.33
CA HIS A 198 9.85 -3.00 -9.54
C HIS A 198 10.40 -1.59 -9.68
N THR A 199 9.97 -0.86 -10.70
CA THR A 199 10.30 0.55 -10.91
C THR A 199 9.02 1.36 -11.04
N ALA A 200 8.81 2.32 -10.14
CA ALA A 200 7.76 3.30 -10.25
C ALA A 200 8.16 4.41 -11.26
N HIS A 201 7.31 4.72 -12.22
CA HIS A 201 7.53 5.83 -13.15
C HIS A 201 6.93 7.14 -12.64
N ASN A 202 5.86 7.05 -11.85
CA ASN A 202 5.17 8.18 -11.24
C ASN A 202 4.32 7.70 -10.05
N ARG A 203 3.56 8.61 -9.42
CA ARG A 203 2.69 8.31 -8.28
C ARG A 203 1.26 7.89 -8.64
N GLU A 204 0.91 7.82 -9.92
CA GLU A 204 -0.45 7.47 -10.36
C GLU A 204 -0.83 6.03 -9.99
N GLY A 205 0.17 5.13 -9.86
CA GLY A 205 -0.06 3.76 -9.42
C GLY A 205 -0.78 3.65 -8.08
N PHE A 206 -0.53 4.55 -7.13
CA PHE A 206 -1.25 4.59 -5.83
C PHE A 206 -2.71 4.98 -6.01
N ALA A 207 -2.98 6.00 -6.82
CA ALA A 207 -4.33 6.48 -7.09
C ALA A 207 -5.16 5.44 -7.86
N LEU A 208 -4.58 4.82 -8.89
CA LEU A 208 -5.22 3.74 -9.64
C LEU A 208 -5.56 2.55 -8.74
N GLY A 209 -4.61 2.13 -7.91
CA GLY A 209 -4.84 1.03 -6.99
C GLY A 209 -5.91 1.32 -5.94
N ALA A 210 -6.00 2.57 -5.45
CA ALA A 210 -7.08 2.98 -4.54
C ALA A 210 -8.45 2.91 -5.22
N VAL A 211 -8.57 3.33 -6.50
CA VAL A 211 -9.82 3.21 -7.27
C VAL A 211 -10.18 1.74 -7.50
N ILE A 212 -9.22 0.89 -7.86
CA ILE A 212 -9.47 -0.56 -8.05
C ILE A 212 -9.86 -1.23 -6.73
N ALA A 213 -9.22 -0.85 -5.61
CA ALA A 213 -9.62 -1.34 -4.30
C ALA A 213 -11.05 -0.91 -3.93
N ALA A 214 -11.44 0.32 -4.29
CA ALA A 214 -12.80 0.82 -4.09
C ALA A 214 -13.83 0.08 -4.95
N GLU A 215 -13.52 -0.18 -6.22
CA GLU A 215 -14.35 -1.00 -7.11
C GLU A 215 -14.56 -2.40 -6.54
N TRP A 216 -13.48 -2.99 -6.03
CA TRP A 216 -13.53 -4.32 -5.44
C TRP A 216 -14.30 -4.36 -4.12
N LEU A 217 -14.18 -3.32 -3.28
CA LEU A 217 -14.78 -3.24 -1.95
C LEU A 217 -16.29 -2.92 -1.98
N ALA A 218 -16.77 -2.22 -3.00
CA ALA A 218 -18.17 -1.79 -3.09
C ALA A 218 -19.12 -2.97 -2.90
N GLY A 219 -20.04 -2.84 -1.93
CA GLY A 219 -21.02 -3.88 -1.57
C GLY A 219 -20.48 -5.04 -0.72
N LYS A 220 -19.20 -5.04 -0.33
CA LYS A 220 -18.62 -6.04 0.56
C LYS A 220 -18.63 -5.58 2.02
N GLN A 221 -18.67 -6.55 2.94
CA GLN A 221 -18.57 -6.36 4.37
C GLN A 221 -17.38 -7.16 4.91
N GLY A 222 -16.62 -6.56 5.80
CA GLY A 222 -15.43 -7.18 6.41
C GLY A 222 -14.18 -6.31 6.30
N ILE A 223 -13.09 -6.81 6.86
CA ILE A 223 -11.78 -6.17 6.83
C ILE A 223 -10.94 -6.90 5.79
N PHE A 224 -10.41 -6.16 4.84
CA PHE A 224 -9.68 -6.70 3.71
C PHE A 224 -8.35 -5.98 3.50
N THR A 225 -7.50 -6.57 2.70
CA THR A 225 -6.17 -6.08 2.33
C THR A 225 -6.02 -5.97 0.81
N MET A 226 -4.94 -5.41 0.34
CA MET A 226 -4.62 -5.43 -1.09
C MET A 226 -4.34 -6.86 -1.61
N LYS A 227 -3.97 -7.82 -0.73
CA LYS A 227 -3.85 -9.24 -1.12
C LYS A 227 -5.21 -9.82 -1.53
N ASP A 228 -6.28 -9.47 -0.80
CA ASP A 228 -7.65 -9.89 -1.14
C ASP A 228 -8.12 -9.27 -2.46
N VAL A 229 -7.85 -7.97 -2.66
CA VAL A 229 -8.19 -7.25 -3.91
C VAL A 229 -7.54 -7.89 -5.13
N LEU A 230 -6.28 -8.30 -5.00
CA LEU A 230 -5.47 -8.85 -6.09
C LEU A 230 -5.51 -10.39 -6.17
N ASN A 231 -6.26 -11.06 -5.27
CA ASN A 231 -6.32 -12.51 -5.17
C ASN A 231 -4.93 -13.15 -5.03
N LEU A 232 -4.06 -12.55 -4.23
CA LEU A 232 -2.74 -13.06 -3.90
C LEU A 232 -2.84 -13.99 -2.69
N GLN A 233 -2.53 -15.28 -2.90
CA GLN A 233 -2.55 -16.32 -1.86
C GLN A 233 -1.20 -16.46 -1.18
#